data_17259420e8ef74b3a0480a23e5a9dba6
#
_entry.id   17259420e8ef74b3a0480a23e5a9dba6
#
_cell.length_a   1.000
_cell.length_b   1.000
_cell.length_c   1.000
_cell.angle_alpha   90.00
_cell.angle_beta   90.00
_cell.angle_gamma   90.00
#
_symmetry.space_group_name_H-M   'P 1'
#
loop_
_entity.id
_entity.type
_entity.pdbx_description
1 polymer ?
#
loop_
_entity_poly.entity_id
_entity_poly.type
_entity_poly.pdbx_seq_one_letter_code
_entity_poly.pdbx_strand_id
1 'polypeptide(L)'
;MDNCDFSGYATRNDLLCGDGVTIRKDAFKGNDGCEVPLVWNHEHNDPNAVLGHAVLENRDDGVYAYGVFNDTEQGQTAKKLVQNGDVRSLSIWANQLKKIGKDVVHGNIRELSLVLAGANPGAYVDFVMAHSAEGEEEMEVSWDENIMLYHSADTEKKGENKVAEETIKEVLD
;
A
#
# COMPACT_ATOMS: atom_id res chain seq x y z
N MET A 1 -6.98 -13.99 13.27
CA MET A 1 -6.79 -12.64 13.83
C MET A 1 -8.10 -11.89 13.66
N ASP A 2 -8.98 -12.08 14.62
CA ASP A 2 -10.40 -11.77 14.48
C ASP A 2 -10.77 -10.33 14.87
N ASN A 3 -9.81 -9.40 14.87
CA ASN A 3 -10.07 -8.02 15.32
C ASN A 3 -9.19 -6.98 14.62
N CYS A 4 -9.12 -7.04 13.27
CA CYS A 4 -8.50 -5.99 12.45
C CYS A 4 -9.57 -5.21 11.69
N ASP A 5 -9.31 -3.94 11.41
CA ASP A 5 -10.22 -3.09 10.60
C ASP A 5 -10.03 -3.33 9.10
N PHE A 6 -8.82 -3.68 8.69
CA PHE A 6 -8.49 -4.04 7.32
C PHE A 6 -7.31 -5.01 7.28
N SER A 7 -7.13 -5.67 6.14
CA SER A 7 -5.92 -6.42 5.85
C SER A 7 -5.54 -6.29 4.38
N GLY A 8 -4.32 -6.69 4.05
CA GLY A 8 -3.79 -6.65 2.69
C GLY A 8 -2.27 -6.83 2.66
N TYR A 9 -1.73 -6.97 1.46
CA TYR A 9 -0.28 -7.05 1.30
C TYR A 9 0.36 -5.69 1.54
N ALA A 10 1.22 -5.60 2.54
CA ALA A 10 2.10 -4.45 2.78
C ALA A 10 3.14 -4.32 1.65
N THR A 11 3.62 -5.46 1.14
CA THR A 11 4.47 -5.56 -0.05
C THR A 11 4.37 -6.97 -0.63
N ARG A 12 4.41 -7.09 -1.96
CA ARG A 12 4.46 -8.38 -2.67
C ARG A 12 5.83 -8.61 -3.27
N ASN A 13 6.24 -9.89 -3.26
CA ASN A 13 7.52 -10.32 -3.78
C ASN A 13 7.52 -10.40 -5.31
N ASP A 14 8.71 -10.28 -5.90
CA ASP A 14 8.98 -10.54 -7.32
C ASP A 14 8.22 -9.65 -8.30
N LEU A 15 7.74 -8.50 -7.82
CA LEU A 15 7.14 -7.44 -8.63
C LEU A 15 8.13 -6.27 -8.76
N LEU A 16 8.23 -5.70 -9.95
CA LEU A 16 8.98 -4.46 -10.15
C LEU A 16 8.21 -3.30 -9.52
N CYS A 17 8.82 -2.68 -8.51
CA CYS A 17 8.26 -1.50 -7.85
C CYS A 17 8.50 -0.23 -8.69
N GLY A 18 7.67 0.81 -8.46
CA GLY A 18 7.76 2.08 -9.17
C GLY A 18 9.09 2.83 -8.98
N ASP A 19 9.82 2.55 -7.91
CA ASP A 19 11.17 3.04 -7.63
C ASP A 19 12.29 2.19 -8.28
N GLY A 20 11.93 1.18 -9.07
CA GLY A 20 12.85 0.36 -9.85
C GLY A 20 13.51 -0.79 -9.08
N VAL A 21 13.08 -1.09 -7.85
CA VAL A 21 13.56 -2.23 -7.08
C VAL A 21 12.58 -3.41 -7.16
N THR A 22 13.08 -4.60 -6.87
CA THR A 22 12.26 -5.81 -6.71
C THR A 22 12.54 -6.40 -5.34
N ILE A 23 11.48 -6.61 -4.57
CA ILE A 23 11.58 -7.24 -3.25
C ILE A 23 11.56 -8.75 -3.44
N ARG A 24 12.54 -9.44 -2.88
CA ARG A 24 12.63 -10.88 -2.98
C ARG A 24 12.01 -11.58 -1.77
N LYS A 25 11.61 -12.83 -1.97
CA LYS A 25 11.06 -13.68 -0.91
C LYS A 25 11.92 -13.61 0.34
N ASP A 26 11.27 -13.55 1.50
CA ASP A 26 11.90 -13.52 2.83
C ASP A 26 12.79 -12.30 3.11
N ALA A 27 12.78 -11.27 2.25
CA ALA A 27 13.54 -10.03 2.50
C ALA A 27 13.21 -9.40 3.86
N PHE A 28 11.96 -9.51 4.29
CA PHE A 28 11.47 -8.96 5.55
C PHE A 28 11.00 -10.02 6.55
N LYS A 29 11.50 -11.25 6.46
CA LYS A 29 11.11 -12.35 7.38
C LYS A 29 11.35 -12.03 8.85
N GLY A 30 12.31 -11.15 9.16
CA GLY A 30 12.56 -10.67 10.52
C GLY A 30 11.43 -9.85 11.12
N ASN A 31 10.50 -9.39 10.30
CA ASN A 31 9.31 -8.66 10.74
C ASN A 31 8.08 -9.56 10.95
N ASP A 32 8.20 -10.88 10.79
CA ASP A 32 7.09 -11.80 11.02
C ASP A 32 6.57 -11.71 12.45
N GLY A 33 5.27 -11.48 12.61
CA GLY A 33 4.61 -11.27 13.89
C GLY A 33 4.89 -9.91 14.57
N CYS A 34 5.67 -9.02 13.95
CA CYS A 34 5.94 -7.70 14.52
C CYS A 34 4.77 -6.74 14.31
N GLU A 35 4.55 -5.89 15.31
CA GLU A 35 3.67 -4.73 15.21
C GLU A 35 4.47 -3.50 14.75
N VAL A 36 3.90 -2.74 13.80
CA VAL A 36 4.46 -1.48 13.31
C VAL A 36 3.40 -0.39 13.32
N PRO A 37 3.76 0.91 13.44
CA PRO A 37 2.81 1.99 13.30
C PRO A 37 2.20 2.03 11.90
N LEU A 38 0.91 2.36 11.84
CA LEU A 38 0.18 2.69 10.61
C LEU A 38 0.18 4.22 10.47
N VAL A 39 0.70 4.72 9.35
CA VAL A 39 0.95 6.15 9.14
C VAL A 39 0.32 6.62 7.83
N TRP A 40 0.01 7.90 7.73
CA TRP A 40 -0.38 8.52 6.47
C TRP A 40 0.84 8.94 5.66
N ASN A 41 0.93 8.44 4.44
CA ASN A 41 1.85 8.90 3.38
C ASN A 41 3.31 9.09 3.84
N HIS A 42 3.84 8.19 4.68
CA HIS A 42 5.20 8.23 5.23
C HIS A 42 5.54 9.52 5.98
N GLU A 43 4.54 10.18 6.56
CA GLU A 43 4.75 11.39 7.35
C GLU A 43 5.26 11.02 8.75
N HIS A 44 6.56 11.19 8.98
CA HIS A 44 7.22 10.80 10.22
C HIS A 44 7.40 11.95 11.22
N ASN A 45 7.10 13.18 10.81
CA ASN A 45 7.34 14.38 11.62
C ASN A 45 6.08 14.93 12.30
N ASP A 46 4.91 14.41 11.94
CA ASP A 46 3.63 14.84 12.52
C ASP A 46 2.97 13.68 13.29
N PRO A 47 2.78 13.83 14.62
CA PRO A 47 2.09 12.80 15.40
C PRO A 47 0.64 12.58 14.97
N ASN A 48 0.00 13.55 14.32
CA ASN A 48 -1.34 13.40 13.77
C ASN A 48 -1.38 12.49 12.54
N ALA A 49 -0.24 12.20 11.91
CA ALA A 49 -0.15 11.26 10.81
C ALA A 49 -0.18 9.80 11.26
N VAL A 50 -0.07 9.50 12.56
CA VAL A 50 -0.22 8.16 13.10
C VAL A 50 -1.70 7.80 13.16
N LEU A 51 -2.10 6.85 12.34
CA LEU A 51 -3.50 6.45 12.14
C LEU A 51 -3.89 5.23 12.98
N GLY A 52 -2.90 4.43 13.38
CA GLY A 52 -3.11 3.17 14.08
C GLY A 52 -1.84 2.34 14.12
N HIS A 53 -2.02 1.03 14.05
CA HIS A 53 -0.92 0.05 14.02
C HIS A 53 -1.31 -1.13 13.12
N ALA A 54 -0.32 -1.92 12.74
CA ALA A 54 -0.52 -3.13 11.98
C ALA A 54 0.41 -4.25 12.44
N VAL A 55 -0.10 -5.47 12.46
CA VAL A 55 0.69 -6.68 12.67
C VAL A 55 1.07 -7.27 11.32
N LEU A 56 2.34 -7.61 11.15
CA LEU A 56 2.90 -8.14 9.92
C LEU A 56 3.01 -9.66 9.97
N GLU A 57 2.75 -10.31 8.85
CA GLU A 57 2.89 -11.75 8.64
C GLU A 57 3.72 -12.00 7.38
N ASN A 58 4.87 -12.66 7.53
CA ASN A 58 5.69 -13.03 6.37
C ASN A 58 5.09 -14.26 5.70
N ARG A 59 4.67 -14.10 4.45
CA ARG A 59 4.12 -15.15 3.59
C ARG A 59 5.05 -15.48 2.44
N ASP A 60 4.79 -16.56 1.73
CA ASP A 60 5.60 -17.00 0.60
C ASP A 60 5.65 -15.97 -0.54
N ASP A 61 4.58 -15.21 -0.73
CA ASP A 61 4.41 -14.25 -1.82
C ASP A 61 4.53 -12.79 -1.40
N GLY A 62 4.77 -12.50 -0.12
CA GLY A 62 4.96 -11.15 0.38
C GLY A 62 4.81 -11.02 1.89
N VAL A 63 4.72 -9.79 2.36
CA VAL A 63 4.38 -9.47 3.74
C VAL A 63 2.93 -9.00 3.78
N TYR A 64 2.10 -9.73 4.50
CA TYR A 64 0.71 -9.41 4.73
C TYR A 64 0.54 -8.62 6.03
N ALA A 65 -0.37 -7.68 6.05
CA ALA A 65 -0.60 -6.81 7.20
C ALA A 65 -2.05 -6.87 7.67
N TYR A 66 -2.23 -6.81 8.98
CA TYR A 66 -3.53 -6.69 9.64
C TYR A 66 -3.55 -5.36 10.39
N GLY A 67 -4.34 -4.40 9.92
CA GLY A 67 -4.36 -3.03 10.40
C GLY A 67 -5.53 -2.74 11.34
N VAL A 68 -5.25 -1.92 12.35
CA VAL A 68 -6.24 -1.39 13.29
C VAL A 68 -6.11 0.12 13.35
N PHE A 69 -7.21 0.84 13.22
CA PHE A 69 -7.23 2.30 13.36
C PHE A 69 -7.40 2.72 14.81
N ASN A 70 -6.64 3.73 15.22
CA ASN A 70 -6.80 4.36 16.53
C ASN A 70 -8.13 5.14 16.62
N ASP A 71 -8.63 5.29 17.84
CA ASP A 71 -9.77 6.15 18.15
C ASP A 71 -9.34 7.62 18.27
N THR A 72 -8.70 8.11 17.23
CA THR A 72 -8.34 9.52 17.02
C THR A 72 -9.13 10.05 15.83
N GLU A 73 -9.25 11.35 15.70
CA GLU A 73 -9.93 11.99 14.56
C GLU A 73 -9.31 11.54 13.24
N GLN A 74 -7.98 11.51 13.15
CA GLN A 74 -7.22 11.10 11.97
C GLN A 74 -7.37 9.62 11.68
N GLY A 75 -7.31 8.77 12.72
CA GLY A 75 -7.53 7.32 12.59
C GLY A 75 -8.94 7.01 12.08
N GLN A 76 -9.96 7.66 12.63
CA GLN A 76 -11.34 7.45 12.21
C GLN A 76 -11.63 8.02 10.81
N THR A 77 -10.99 9.13 10.45
CA THR A 77 -11.07 9.67 9.09
C THR A 77 -10.45 8.69 8.08
N ALA A 78 -9.25 8.17 8.37
CA ALA A 78 -8.59 7.18 7.52
C ALA A 78 -9.41 5.90 7.39
N LYS A 79 -10.00 5.41 8.50
CA LYS A 79 -10.90 4.24 8.51
C LYS A 79 -12.06 4.42 7.53
N LYS A 80 -12.72 5.58 7.55
CA LYS A 80 -13.83 5.89 6.61
C LYS A 80 -13.36 5.93 5.17
N LEU A 81 -12.20 6.50 4.88
CA LEU A 81 -11.63 6.55 3.53
C LEU A 81 -11.32 5.17 2.99
N VAL A 82 -10.80 4.27 3.83
CA VAL A 82 -10.56 2.87 3.47
C VAL A 82 -11.88 2.12 3.27
N GLN A 83 -12.84 2.28 4.17
CA GLN A 83 -14.17 1.67 4.05
C GLN A 83 -14.91 2.12 2.78
N ASN A 84 -14.79 3.39 2.41
CA ASN A 84 -15.38 3.94 1.18
C ASN A 84 -14.63 3.48 -0.09
N GLY A 85 -13.43 2.92 0.05
CA GLY A 85 -12.57 2.54 -1.07
C GLY A 85 -11.83 3.69 -1.73
N ASP A 86 -11.81 4.88 -1.12
CA ASP A 86 -11.08 6.05 -1.63
C ASP A 86 -9.56 5.91 -1.43
N VAL A 87 -9.14 5.20 -0.39
CA VAL A 87 -7.74 4.88 -0.09
C VAL A 87 -7.59 3.37 0.01
N ARG A 88 -6.76 2.79 -0.86
CA ARG A 88 -6.56 1.33 -0.96
C ARG A 88 -5.11 0.93 -0.96
N SER A 89 -4.20 1.79 -1.37
CA SER A 89 -2.80 1.43 -1.54
C SER A 89 -2.07 1.43 -0.21
N LEU A 90 -1.22 0.42 -0.06
CA LEU A 90 -0.30 0.27 1.06
C LEU A 90 1.12 0.53 0.59
N SER A 91 1.96 1.01 1.49
CA SER A 91 3.38 1.21 1.25
C SER A 91 4.14 0.95 2.53
N ILE A 92 5.34 0.41 2.43
CA ILE A 92 6.25 0.20 3.55
C ILE A 92 7.35 1.25 3.56
N TRP A 93 7.79 1.68 4.74
CA TRP A 93 9.09 2.27 4.93
C TRP A 93 9.98 1.29 5.67
N ALA A 94 11.11 0.96 5.07
CA ALA A 94 12.05 -0.01 5.59
C ALA A 94 13.46 0.57 5.61
N ASN A 95 14.26 0.15 6.58
CA ASN A 95 15.67 0.48 6.69
C ASN A 95 16.54 -0.77 6.72
N GLN A 96 17.84 -0.59 6.88
CA GLN A 96 18.84 -1.68 6.91
C GLN A 96 18.74 -2.59 5.68
N LEU A 97 18.43 -2.01 4.53
CA LEU A 97 18.27 -2.74 3.29
C LEU A 97 19.58 -3.32 2.80
N LYS A 98 19.55 -4.61 2.41
CA LYS A 98 20.61 -5.24 1.64
C LYS A 98 20.08 -5.49 0.23
N LYS A 99 20.84 -5.03 -0.76
CA LYS A 99 20.51 -5.16 -2.18
C LYS A 99 21.57 -5.96 -2.92
N ILE A 100 21.10 -6.76 -3.88
CA ILE A 100 21.95 -7.38 -4.90
C ILE A 100 21.46 -6.81 -6.23
N GLY A 101 22.20 -5.84 -6.80
CA GLY A 101 21.72 -5.05 -7.92
C GLY A 101 20.47 -4.25 -7.53
N LYS A 102 19.34 -4.53 -8.18
CA LYS A 102 18.04 -3.92 -7.90
C LYS A 102 17.16 -4.78 -6.98
N ASP A 103 17.64 -5.95 -6.58
CA ASP A 103 16.92 -6.88 -5.73
C ASP A 103 17.14 -6.55 -4.25
N VAL A 104 16.07 -6.28 -3.53
CA VAL A 104 16.08 -6.18 -2.08
C VAL A 104 15.97 -7.59 -1.49
N VAL A 105 17.02 -8.04 -0.82
CA VAL A 105 17.11 -9.41 -0.25
C VAL A 105 17.02 -9.42 1.27
N HIS A 106 17.15 -8.25 1.92
CA HIS A 106 16.97 -8.10 3.35
C HIS A 106 16.59 -6.66 3.69
N GLY A 107 15.83 -6.49 4.74
CA GLY A 107 15.47 -5.20 5.31
C GLY A 107 14.68 -5.35 6.59
N ASN A 108 14.36 -4.21 7.20
CA ASN A 108 13.54 -4.11 8.40
C ASN A 108 12.43 -3.09 8.16
N ILE A 109 11.18 -3.54 8.10
CA ILE A 109 10.00 -2.69 7.98
C ILE A 109 9.82 -1.94 9.29
N ARG A 110 9.75 -0.61 9.19
CA ARG A 110 9.62 0.29 10.33
C ARG A 110 8.21 0.87 10.48
N GLU A 111 7.47 0.98 9.39
CA GLU A 111 6.09 1.42 9.39
C GLU A 111 5.35 0.88 8.17
N LEU A 112 4.03 0.86 8.26
CA LEU A 112 3.10 0.68 7.17
C LEU A 112 2.38 1.99 6.92
N SER A 113 2.30 2.44 5.67
CA SER A 113 1.54 3.63 5.31
C SER A 113 0.33 3.32 4.45
N LEU A 114 -0.76 4.05 4.69
CA LEU A 114 -1.79 4.29 3.70
C LEU A 114 -1.32 5.40 2.76
N VAL A 115 -1.40 5.15 1.47
CA VAL A 115 -1.00 6.09 0.41
C VAL A 115 -2.03 6.10 -0.70
N LEU A 116 -2.06 7.16 -1.51
CA LEU A 116 -2.93 7.21 -2.69
C LEU A 116 -2.38 6.35 -3.84
N ALA A 117 -1.06 6.23 -3.94
CA ALA A 117 -0.39 5.38 -4.91
C ALA A 117 0.91 4.82 -4.31
N GLY A 118 0.99 3.52 -4.15
CA GLY A 118 2.17 2.82 -3.61
C GLY A 118 3.19 2.45 -4.68
N ALA A 119 4.45 2.29 -4.29
CA ALA A 119 5.52 1.88 -5.20
C ALA A 119 5.42 0.39 -5.59
N ASN A 120 4.95 -0.48 -4.69
CA ASN A 120 4.74 -1.89 -4.99
C ASN A 120 3.33 -2.10 -5.56
N PRO A 121 3.18 -2.59 -6.80
CA PRO A 121 1.89 -2.69 -7.47
C PRO A 121 0.95 -3.75 -6.86
N GLY A 122 1.48 -4.65 -6.02
CA GLY A 122 0.71 -5.66 -5.31
C GLY A 122 0.39 -5.29 -3.85
N ALA A 123 0.77 -4.10 -3.39
CA ALA A 123 0.56 -3.64 -2.02
C ALA A 123 -0.74 -2.83 -1.91
N TYR A 124 -1.81 -3.49 -1.52
CA TYR A 124 -3.12 -2.85 -1.35
C TYR A 124 -3.98 -3.57 -0.32
N VAL A 125 -4.99 -2.85 0.17
CA VAL A 125 -6.03 -3.38 1.06
C VAL A 125 -6.93 -4.31 0.25
N ASP A 126 -7.04 -5.57 0.65
CA ASP A 126 -7.87 -6.58 0.00
C ASP A 126 -9.10 -6.97 0.84
N PHE A 127 -9.08 -6.65 2.12
CA PHE A 127 -10.18 -6.90 3.05
C PHE A 127 -10.43 -5.68 3.94
N VAL A 128 -11.68 -5.29 4.14
CA VAL A 128 -12.11 -4.22 5.05
C VAL A 128 -13.25 -4.72 5.92
N MET A 129 -13.12 -4.60 7.23
CA MET A 129 -14.21 -4.86 8.16
C MET A 129 -15.08 -3.61 8.28
N ALA A 130 -16.32 -3.69 7.81
CA ALA A 130 -17.33 -2.66 8.01
C ALA A 130 -18.09 -2.96 9.31
N HIS A 131 -17.82 -2.21 10.37
CA HIS A 131 -18.66 -2.22 11.56
C HIS A 131 -19.88 -1.34 11.29
N SER A 132 -21.03 -1.94 11.11
CA SER A 132 -22.29 -1.19 11.12
C SER A 132 -22.60 -0.71 12.54
N ALA A 133 -23.06 0.52 12.65
CA ALA A 133 -23.55 1.05 13.91
C ALA A 133 -24.73 0.22 14.41
N GLU A 134 -24.59 -0.35 15.61
CA GLU A 134 -25.62 -1.03 16.39
C GLU A 134 -26.53 -2.02 15.63
N GLY A 135 -26.12 -3.29 15.56
CA GLY A 135 -27.05 -4.43 15.43
C GLY A 135 -27.24 -5.00 14.02
N GLU A 136 -26.45 -4.62 13.03
CA GLU A 136 -26.45 -5.23 11.71
C GLU A 136 -25.19 -6.09 11.48
N GLU A 137 -25.35 -7.17 10.71
CA GLU A 137 -24.32 -8.16 10.44
C GLU A 137 -23.04 -7.53 9.87
N GLU A 138 -21.89 -8.03 10.32
CA GLU A 138 -20.58 -7.68 9.76
C GLU A 138 -20.58 -7.92 8.25
N MET A 139 -20.38 -6.87 7.46
CA MET A 139 -20.32 -6.98 6.02
C MET A 139 -18.87 -7.04 5.56
N GLU A 140 -18.47 -8.20 5.04
CA GLU A 140 -17.20 -8.39 4.38
C GLU A 140 -17.23 -7.73 3.00
N VAL A 141 -16.36 -6.76 2.77
CA VAL A 141 -16.20 -6.12 1.47
C VAL A 141 -14.86 -6.56 0.88
N SER A 142 -14.90 -7.45 -0.10
CA SER A 142 -13.71 -7.80 -0.88
C SER A 142 -13.61 -6.93 -2.12
N TRP A 143 -12.39 -6.49 -2.43
CA TRP A 143 -12.11 -5.66 -3.60
C TRP A 143 -11.47 -6.49 -4.71
N ASP A 144 -11.97 -6.36 -5.94
CA ASP A 144 -11.50 -7.12 -7.10
C ASP A 144 -10.11 -6.59 -7.55
N GLU A 145 -9.17 -7.49 -7.81
CA GLU A 145 -7.81 -7.21 -8.30
C GLU A 145 -7.79 -6.43 -9.64
N ASN A 146 -8.86 -6.53 -10.42
CA ASN A 146 -8.94 -5.90 -11.74
C ASN A 146 -8.98 -4.35 -11.73
N ILE A 147 -9.29 -3.73 -10.59
CA ILE A 147 -9.37 -2.26 -10.48
C ILE A 147 -7.98 -1.61 -10.39
N MET A 148 -6.96 -2.36 -9.97
CA MET A 148 -5.58 -1.86 -9.82
C MET A 148 -4.82 -1.72 -11.14
N LEU A 149 -5.24 -2.40 -12.21
CA LEU A 149 -4.60 -2.29 -13.53
C LEU A 149 -4.77 -0.91 -14.20
N TYR A 150 -5.75 -0.12 -13.76
CA TYR A 150 -5.99 1.22 -14.32
C TYR A 150 -5.02 2.29 -13.82
N HIS A 151 -4.46 2.17 -12.61
CA HIS A 151 -3.53 3.18 -12.07
C HIS A 151 -2.08 3.00 -12.50
N SER A 152 -1.68 1.79 -12.92
CA SER A 152 -0.34 1.56 -13.49
C SER A 152 -0.24 1.96 -14.97
N ALA A 153 -1.36 2.10 -15.67
CA ALA A 153 -1.39 2.49 -17.09
C ALA A 153 -1.23 4.01 -17.31
N ASP A 154 -1.54 4.86 -16.32
CA ASP A 154 -1.44 6.31 -16.46
C ASP A 154 -0.01 6.86 -16.41
N THR A 155 0.96 6.07 -15.92
CA THR A 155 2.37 6.46 -15.93
C THR A 155 3.05 6.25 -17.28
N GLU A 156 2.52 5.37 -18.13
CA GLU A 156 3.08 5.14 -19.49
C GLU A 156 2.56 6.16 -20.54
N LYS A 157 1.40 6.78 -20.31
CA LYS A 157 0.84 7.75 -21.26
C LYS A 157 1.47 9.14 -21.25
N LYS A 158 2.33 9.46 -20.29
CA LYS A 158 3.06 10.74 -20.29
C LYS A 158 4.22 10.80 -21.30
N GLY A 159 4.63 9.66 -21.87
CA GLY A 159 5.66 9.59 -22.91
C GLY A 159 5.15 9.78 -24.33
N GLU A 160 3.89 9.41 -24.60
CA GLU A 160 3.36 9.42 -25.97
C GLU A 160 2.73 10.76 -26.40
N ASN A 161 2.33 11.61 -25.45
CA ASN A 161 1.74 12.93 -25.80
C ASN A 161 2.78 13.96 -26.27
N LYS A 162 4.09 13.73 -26.10
CA LYS A 162 5.11 14.63 -26.62
C LYS A 162 5.38 14.45 -28.11
N VAL A 163 5.14 13.26 -28.64
CA VAL A 163 5.34 12.97 -30.07
C VAL A 163 4.16 13.47 -30.92
N ALA A 164 2.96 13.49 -30.35
CA ALA A 164 1.78 13.95 -31.06
C ALA A 164 1.72 15.50 -31.23
N GLU A 165 2.28 16.25 -30.29
CA GLU A 165 2.34 17.73 -30.41
C GLU A 165 3.40 18.21 -31.39
N GLU A 166 4.50 17.49 -31.59
CA GLU A 166 5.49 17.86 -32.64
C GLU A 166 5.00 17.56 -34.04
N THR A 167 4.19 16.52 -34.23
CA THR A 167 3.67 16.15 -35.56
C THR A 167 2.59 17.13 -36.06
N ILE A 168 1.88 17.82 -35.17
CA ILE A 168 0.84 18.79 -35.52
C ILE A 168 1.46 20.14 -35.94
N LYS A 169 2.66 20.48 -35.47
CA LYS A 169 3.37 21.71 -35.84
C LYS A 169 4.00 21.67 -37.23
N GLU A 170 4.34 20.48 -37.73
CA GLU A 170 4.93 20.34 -39.08
C GLU A 170 3.91 20.33 -40.22
N VAL A 171 2.62 20.30 -39.96
CA VAL A 171 1.57 20.23 -40.97
C VAL A 171 0.91 21.62 -41.21
N LEU A 172 1.26 22.66 -40.43
CA LEU A 172 0.65 23.98 -40.48
C LEU A 172 1.63 25.12 -40.94
N ASP A 173 2.84 24.78 -41.37
CA ASP A 173 3.76 25.63 -42.11
C ASP A 173 3.91 25.09 -43.54
#